data_0e7d9da41af865b0d729eed1bf69d613
#
_entry.id   0e7d9da41af865b0d729eed1bf69d613
#
_cell.length_a   1.000
_cell.length_b   1.000
_cell.length_c   1.000
_cell.angle_alpha   90.00
_cell.angle_beta   90.00
_cell.angle_gamma   90.00
#
_symmetry.space_group_name_H-M   'P 1'
#
loop_
_entity.id
_entity.type
_entity.pdbx_description
1 polymer ?
#
loop_
_entity_poly.entity_id
_entity_poly.type
_entity_poly.pdbx_seq_one_letter_code
_entity_poly.pdbx_strand_id
1 'polypeptide(L)'
;GCGKSALLRCMNRMNDLIEGVQYSGEVILDGLNILSPGTNVTALRRRVGMVFQRPNPFPKTVFENVAYGLKLSGVAGQRAQEEQVEQALRAAALWDEVKDRLDDSALKLSQGQQQRLVIARALALEPQVLLLDEPASSLDPTSTFRIEELIYELKQSHTIIIVTHNMQQAARVSDCTAFMHGGQLVEFGQTETIFTFPSKRETEDYITGRYG
;
A
#
# COMPACT_ATOMS: atom_id res chain seq x y z
N GLY A 1 8.78 -15.90 -7.84
CA GLY A 1 8.53 -14.88 -6.84
C GLY A 1 9.58 -14.77 -5.74
N CYS A 2 10.18 -13.57 -5.57
CA CYS A 2 11.23 -13.36 -4.57
C CYS A 2 10.71 -13.19 -3.13
N GLY A 3 9.42 -13.49 -2.84
CA GLY A 3 8.86 -13.39 -1.48
C GLY A 3 8.45 -11.99 -1.02
N LYS A 4 8.61 -10.94 -1.83
CA LYS A 4 8.31 -9.54 -1.46
C LYS A 4 6.88 -9.34 -0.96
N SER A 5 5.89 -9.74 -1.73
CA SER A 5 4.47 -9.63 -1.35
C SER A 5 4.13 -10.49 -0.13
N ALA A 6 4.79 -11.65 0.05
CA ALA A 6 4.62 -12.47 1.24
C ALA A 6 5.15 -11.74 2.49
N LEU A 7 6.33 -11.11 2.40
CA LEU A 7 6.86 -10.28 3.48
C LEU A 7 5.95 -9.08 3.78
N LEU A 8 5.46 -8.38 2.73
CA LEU A 8 4.54 -7.26 2.91
C LEU A 8 3.28 -7.68 3.68
N ARG A 9 2.69 -8.82 3.32
CA ARG A 9 1.49 -9.38 3.98
C ARG A 9 1.75 -9.89 5.39
N CYS A 10 3.00 -10.16 5.79
CA CYS A 10 3.31 -10.45 7.19
C CYS A 10 3.06 -9.24 8.08
N MET A 11 3.29 -8.01 7.58
CA MET A 11 3.21 -6.78 8.34
C MET A 11 1.79 -6.39 8.77
N ASN A 12 0.75 -6.99 8.18
CA ASN A 12 -0.65 -6.85 8.62
C ASN A 12 -1.35 -8.20 8.85
N ARG A 13 -0.58 -9.27 8.94
CA ARG A 13 -1.08 -10.62 9.21
C ARG A 13 -2.07 -11.16 8.16
N MET A 14 -1.99 -10.68 6.90
CA MET A 14 -2.83 -11.20 5.81
C MET A 14 -2.49 -12.64 5.44
N ASN A 15 -1.25 -13.09 5.69
CA ASN A 15 -0.88 -14.48 5.45
C ASN A 15 -1.54 -15.46 6.42
N ASP A 16 -2.12 -15.01 7.54
CA ASP A 16 -2.91 -15.86 8.46
C ASP A 16 -4.11 -16.53 7.76
N LEU A 17 -4.54 -15.96 6.61
CA LEU A 17 -5.63 -16.51 5.79
C LEU A 17 -5.18 -17.66 4.89
N ILE A 18 -3.88 -17.98 4.87
CA ILE A 18 -3.28 -19.02 4.03
C ILE A 18 -2.97 -20.21 4.94
N GLU A 19 -3.58 -21.35 4.67
CA GLU A 19 -3.37 -22.58 5.44
C GLU A 19 -1.90 -23.03 5.37
N GLY A 20 -1.35 -23.43 6.51
CA GLY A 20 0.03 -23.93 6.63
C GLY A 20 1.13 -22.87 6.72
N VAL A 21 0.80 -21.58 6.66
CA VAL A 21 1.79 -20.52 6.84
C VAL A 21 2.23 -20.44 8.31
N GLN A 22 3.54 -20.39 8.49
CA GLN A 22 4.17 -20.20 9.80
C GLN A 22 5.05 -18.95 9.78
N TYR A 23 5.07 -18.23 10.89
CA TYR A 23 5.94 -17.10 11.12
C TYR A 23 7.04 -17.46 12.11
N SER A 24 8.25 -16.97 11.87
CA SER A 24 9.34 -16.99 12.84
C SER A 24 9.99 -15.60 12.90
N GLY A 25 10.52 -15.24 14.06
CA GLY A 25 11.08 -13.92 14.28
C GLY A 25 10.04 -12.91 14.78
N GLU A 26 10.29 -11.64 14.57
CA GLU A 26 9.51 -10.53 15.12
C GLU A 26 9.26 -9.46 14.07
N VAL A 27 8.07 -8.84 14.15
CA VAL A 27 7.75 -7.59 13.47
C VAL A 27 7.23 -6.63 14.53
N ILE A 28 7.95 -5.54 14.76
CA ILE A 28 7.66 -4.60 15.83
C ILE A 28 6.96 -3.36 15.27
N LEU A 29 5.79 -3.05 15.78
CA LEU A 29 5.05 -1.81 15.53
C LEU A 29 4.77 -1.10 16.87
N ASP A 30 5.34 0.08 17.05
CA ASP A 30 5.25 0.87 18.30
C ASP A 30 5.61 0.04 19.56
N GLY A 31 6.69 -0.73 19.50
CA GLY A 31 7.17 -1.55 20.60
C GLY A 31 6.40 -2.86 20.84
N LEU A 32 5.40 -3.16 20.02
CA LEU A 32 4.61 -4.39 20.10
C LEU A 32 4.96 -5.35 18.98
N ASN A 33 5.29 -6.60 19.31
CA ASN A 33 5.46 -7.63 18.29
C ASN A 33 4.08 -8.05 17.74
N ILE A 34 3.80 -7.66 16.51
CA ILE A 34 2.51 -7.95 15.84
C ILE A 34 2.31 -9.43 15.49
N LEU A 35 3.37 -10.25 15.53
CA LEU A 35 3.29 -11.70 15.28
C LEU A 35 2.93 -12.49 16.56
N SER A 36 2.85 -11.83 17.71
CA SER A 36 2.48 -12.49 18.97
C SER A 36 1.08 -13.10 18.91
N PRO A 37 0.85 -14.27 19.51
CA PRO A 37 -0.45 -14.96 19.47
C PRO A 37 -1.63 -14.14 20.02
N GLY A 38 -1.38 -13.21 20.95
CA GLY A 38 -2.40 -12.33 21.55
C GLY A 38 -2.73 -11.07 20.74
N THR A 39 -2.13 -10.87 19.57
CA THR A 39 -2.35 -9.67 18.77
C THR A 39 -3.80 -9.58 18.27
N ASN A 40 -4.46 -8.45 18.56
CA ASN A 40 -5.76 -8.16 17.97
C ASN A 40 -5.58 -7.79 16.49
N VAL A 41 -5.77 -8.77 15.62
CA VAL A 41 -5.54 -8.62 14.16
C VAL A 41 -6.48 -7.58 13.53
N THR A 42 -7.70 -7.44 14.03
CA THR A 42 -8.64 -6.42 13.54
C THR A 42 -8.13 -5.01 13.86
N ALA A 43 -7.68 -4.78 15.09
CA ALA A 43 -7.08 -3.51 15.48
C ALA A 43 -5.78 -3.23 14.72
N LEU A 44 -4.95 -4.27 14.50
CA LEU A 44 -3.73 -4.15 13.70
C LEU A 44 -4.04 -3.69 12.26
N ARG A 45 -5.00 -4.33 11.59
CA ARG A 45 -5.36 -4.02 10.19
C ARG A 45 -6.00 -2.63 10.01
N ARG A 46 -6.50 -2.01 11.07
CA ARG A 46 -6.91 -0.60 11.05
C ARG A 46 -5.69 0.33 11.03
N ARG A 47 -4.64 -0.02 11.77
CA ARG A 47 -3.39 0.75 11.85
C ARG A 47 -2.46 0.50 10.67
N VAL A 48 -2.55 -0.66 10.03
CA VAL A 48 -1.70 -1.09 8.91
C VAL A 48 -2.60 -1.40 7.72
N GLY A 49 -2.90 -0.37 6.95
CA GLY A 49 -3.70 -0.48 5.72
C GLY A 49 -2.95 -1.20 4.61
N MET A 50 -3.69 -1.85 3.70
CA MET A 50 -3.09 -2.55 2.56
C MET A 50 -3.86 -2.30 1.27
N VAL A 51 -3.10 -2.02 0.22
CA VAL A 51 -3.56 -1.88 -1.16
C VAL A 51 -2.90 -2.95 -2.02
N PHE A 52 -3.70 -3.70 -2.75
CA PHE A 52 -3.24 -4.81 -3.58
C PHE A 52 -2.86 -4.37 -4.99
N GLN A 53 -2.10 -5.19 -5.69
CA GLN A 53 -1.62 -4.98 -7.04
C GLN A 53 -2.77 -4.68 -8.03
N ARG A 54 -3.85 -5.44 -7.96
CA ARG A 54 -5.04 -5.17 -8.76
C ARG A 54 -6.05 -4.40 -7.93
N PRO A 55 -6.59 -3.29 -8.46
CA PRO A 55 -7.68 -2.59 -7.78
C PRO A 55 -8.81 -3.56 -7.50
N ASN A 56 -9.34 -3.51 -6.29
CA ASN A 56 -10.43 -4.37 -5.85
C ASN A 56 -11.58 -3.55 -5.23
N PRO A 57 -12.17 -2.62 -5.98
CA PRO A 57 -13.33 -1.90 -5.49
C PRO A 57 -14.47 -2.89 -5.25
N PHE A 58 -15.24 -2.65 -4.19
CA PHE A 58 -16.47 -3.41 -3.97
C PHE A 58 -17.50 -3.06 -5.05
N PRO A 59 -18.42 -3.99 -5.41
CA PRO A 59 -19.52 -3.72 -6.34
C PRO A 59 -20.59 -2.81 -5.67
N LYS A 60 -20.17 -1.63 -5.29
CA LYS A 60 -20.88 -0.59 -4.55
C LYS A 60 -20.57 0.76 -5.16
N THR A 61 -21.17 1.83 -4.61
CA THR A 61 -20.90 3.19 -5.04
C THR A 61 -19.47 3.63 -4.65
N VAL A 62 -19.02 4.74 -5.24
CA VAL A 62 -17.75 5.38 -4.86
C VAL A 62 -17.75 5.72 -3.37
N PHE A 63 -18.82 6.37 -2.89
CA PHE A 63 -19.02 6.71 -1.47
C PHE A 63 -18.95 5.47 -0.58
N GLU A 64 -19.74 4.45 -0.87
CA GLU A 64 -19.82 3.24 -0.05
C GLU A 64 -18.50 2.46 0.01
N ASN A 65 -17.67 2.52 -1.04
CA ASN A 65 -16.34 1.93 -1.02
C ASN A 65 -15.46 2.56 0.07
N VAL A 66 -15.42 3.88 0.14
CA VAL A 66 -14.61 4.62 1.12
C VAL A 66 -15.22 4.52 2.51
N ALA A 67 -16.54 4.69 2.63
CA ALA A 67 -17.26 4.64 3.89
C ALA A 67 -17.32 3.24 4.52
N TYR A 68 -16.97 2.18 3.80
CA TYR A 68 -17.14 0.81 4.27
C TYR A 68 -16.40 0.54 5.58
N GLY A 69 -15.12 0.90 5.63
CA GLY A 69 -14.30 0.73 6.83
C GLY A 69 -14.77 1.61 7.99
N LEU A 70 -15.25 2.82 7.72
CA LEU A 70 -15.78 3.75 8.72
C LEU A 70 -17.02 3.17 9.42
N LYS A 71 -17.93 2.60 8.64
CA LYS A 71 -19.14 1.92 9.18
C LYS A 71 -18.76 0.75 10.08
N LEU A 72 -17.83 -0.09 9.67
CA LEU A 72 -17.34 -1.22 10.49
C LEU A 72 -16.61 -0.76 11.75
N SER A 73 -16.01 0.43 11.72
CA SER A 73 -15.30 1.04 12.84
C SER A 73 -16.22 1.73 13.84
N GLY A 74 -17.54 1.76 13.57
CA GLY A 74 -18.51 2.38 14.44
C GLY A 74 -18.59 3.90 14.31
N VAL A 75 -18.06 4.49 13.23
CA VAL A 75 -18.26 5.92 12.95
C VAL A 75 -19.76 6.14 12.71
N ALA A 76 -20.41 6.74 13.72
CA ALA A 76 -21.84 7.04 13.71
C ALA A 76 -22.09 8.43 13.11
N GLY A 77 -23.20 8.54 12.37
CA GLY A 77 -23.65 9.80 11.79
C GLY A 77 -23.20 9.98 10.33
N GLN A 78 -24.20 10.29 9.51
CA GLN A 78 -24.01 10.44 8.06
C GLN A 78 -23.01 11.58 7.76
N ARG A 79 -23.13 12.70 8.42
CA ARG A 79 -22.27 13.87 8.22
C ARG A 79 -20.79 13.57 8.53
N ALA A 80 -20.52 12.86 9.62
CA ALA A 80 -19.15 12.47 9.97
C ALA A 80 -18.54 11.53 8.92
N GLN A 81 -19.34 10.60 8.38
CA GLN A 81 -18.90 9.73 7.30
C GLN A 81 -18.64 10.51 6.01
N GLU A 82 -19.52 11.46 5.65
CA GLU A 82 -19.36 12.32 4.47
C GLU A 82 -18.07 13.14 4.54
N GLU A 83 -17.80 13.78 5.69
CA GLU A 83 -16.56 14.55 5.92
C GLU A 83 -15.30 13.67 5.80
N GLN A 84 -15.29 12.48 6.40
CA GLN A 84 -14.15 11.57 6.33
C GLN A 84 -13.97 10.97 4.92
N VAL A 85 -15.05 10.66 4.21
CA VAL A 85 -15.00 10.19 2.81
C VAL A 85 -14.42 11.27 1.90
N GLU A 86 -14.87 12.53 2.05
CA GLU A 86 -14.30 13.64 1.28
C GLU A 86 -12.81 13.80 1.57
N GLN A 87 -12.41 13.82 2.84
CA GLN A 87 -10.99 13.91 3.21
C GLN A 87 -10.14 12.80 2.62
N ALA A 88 -10.61 11.55 2.69
CA ALA A 88 -9.91 10.40 2.14
C ALA A 88 -9.80 10.45 0.61
N LEU A 89 -10.86 10.89 -0.09
CA LEU A 89 -10.83 11.07 -1.55
C LEU A 89 -9.91 12.21 -1.98
N ARG A 90 -9.84 13.30 -1.19
CA ARG A 90 -8.88 14.39 -1.42
C ARG A 90 -7.46 13.91 -1.20
N ALA A 91 -7.20 13.21 -0.09
CA ALA A 91 -5.89 12.64 0.21
C ALA A 91 -5.42 11.64 -0.85
N ALA A 92 -6.34 10.96 -1.55
CA ALA A 92 -6.04 10.07 -2.67
C ALA A 92 -6.03 10.77 -4.05
N ALA A 93 -6.06 12.12 -4.09
CA ALA A 93 -6.13 12.92 -5.31
C ALA A 93 -7.23 12.48 -6.29
N LEU A 94 -8.40 12.08 -5.76
CA LEU A 94 -9.52 11.57 -6.56
C LEU A 94 -10.78 12.43 -6.45
N TRP A 95 -10.90 13.29 -5.41
CA TRP A 95 -12.11 14.06 -5.11
C TRP A 95 -12.67 14.83 -6.31
N ASP A 96 -11.84 15.62 -6.98
CA ASP A 96 -12.30 16.48 -8.07
C ASP A 96 -12.81 15.71 -9.28
N GLU A 97 -12.43 14.44 -9.43
CA GLU A 97 -12.90 13.58 -10.51
C GLU A 97 -14.21 12.84 -10.17
N VAL A 98 -14.58 12.75 -8.87
CA VAL A 98 -15.72 11.92 -8.45
C VAL A 98 -16.75 12.64 -7.58
N LYS A 99 -16.51 13.88 -7.12
CA LYS A 99 -17.39 14.61 -6.19
C LYS A 99 -18.86 14.72 -6.65
N ASP A 100 -19.09 14.82 -7.97
CA ASP A 100 -20.42 14.94 -8.56
C ASP A 100 -21.04 13.59 -8.94
N ARG A 101 -20.37 12.46 -8.59
CA ARG A 101 -20.78 11.11 -8.96
C ARG A 101 -20.47 10.08 -7.86
N LEU A 102 -20.56 10.50 -6.60
CA LEU A 102 -20.28 9.63 -5.44
C LEU A 102 -21.22 8.42 -5.35
N ASP A 103 -22.43 8.54 -5.89
CA ASP A 103 -23.43 7.48 -5.95
C ASP A 103 -23.27 6.55 -7.17
N ASP A 104 -22.36 6.86 -8.08
CA ASP A 104 -22.07 5.98 -9.20
C ASP A 104 -21.35 4.71 -8.73
N SER A 105 -21.55 3.63 -9.51
CA SER A 105 -20.82 2.37 -9.26
C SER A 105 -19.31 2.59 -9.42
N ALA A 106 -18.55 2.19 -8.40
CA ALA A 106 -17.08 2.23 -8.42
C ALA A 106 -16.46 1.41 -9.56
N LEU A 107 -17.17 0.41 -10.07
CA LEU A 107 -16.71 -0.43 -11.19
C LEU A 107 -16.72 0.32 -12.54
N LYS A 108 -17.40 1.47 -12.64
CA LYS A 108 -17.39 2.32 -13.86
C LYS A 108 -16.17 3.24 -13.91
N LEU A 109 -15.39 3.34 -12.86
CA LEU A 109 -14.17 4.13 -12.82
C LEU A 109 -13.08 3.51 -13.71
N SER A 110 -12.19 4.34 -14.26
CA SER A 110 -10.98 3.85 -14.92
C SER A 110 -10.08 3.09 -13.93
N GLN A 111 -9.18 2.26 -14.42
CA GLN A 111 -8.31 1.44 -13.56
C GLN A 111 -7.45 2.30 -12.61
N GLY A 112 -6.91 3.43 -13.10
CA GLY A 112 -6.17 4.38 -12.27
C GLY A 112 -7.05 5.07 -11.21
N GLN A 113 -8.31 5.40 -11.55
CA GLN A 113 -9.28 5.93 -10.59
C GLN A 113 -9.67 4.86 -9.55
N GLN A 114 -9.87 3.61 -9.98
CA GLN A 114 -10.14 2.50 -9.05
C GLN A 114 -8.98 2.28 -8.09
N GLN A 115 -7.73 2.39 -8.55
CA GLN A 115 -6.55 2.27 -7.69
C GLN A 115 -6.51 3.39 -6.66
N ARG A 116 -6.76 4.63 -7.04
CA ARG A 116 -6.85 5.76 -6.10
C ARG A 116 -8.05 5.62 -5.14
N LEU A 117 -9.16 5.04 -5.60
CA LEU A 117 -10.31 4.76 -4.74
C LEU A 117 -9.98 3.73 -3.65
N VAL A 118 -9.27 2.65 -3.97
CA VAL A 118 -8.89 1.67 -2.94
C VAL A 118 -7.81 2.21 -2.00
N ILE A 119 -6.98 3.14 -2.45
CA ILE A 119 -6.08 3.91 -1.57
C ILE A 119 -6.92 4.81 -0.64
N ALA A 120 -7.89 5.58 -1.16
CA ALA A 120 -8.80 6.39 -0.35
C ALA A 120 -9.53 5.54 0.71
N ARG A 121 -10.03 4.36 0.32
CA ARG A 121 -10.64 3.41 1.25
C ARG A 121 -9.73 3.00 2.41
N ALA A 122 -8.44 2.81 2.14
CA ALA A 122 -7.47 2.52 3.18
C ALA A 122 -7.17 3.74 4.06
N LEU A 123 -7.00 4.92 3.45
CA LEU A 123 -6.72 6.19 4.14
C LEU A 123 -7.87 6.66 5.04
N ALA A 124 -9.12 6.33 4.70
CA ALA A 124 -10.30 6.69 5.50
C ALA A 124 -10.23 6.16 6.95
N LEU A 125 -9.44 5.14 7.22
CA LEU A 125 -9.20 4.59 8.56
C LEU A 125 -8.01 5.23 9.27
N GLU A 126 -7.39 6.26 8.69
CA GLU A 126 -6.22 6.96 9.21
C GLU A 126 -5.09 5.99 9.65
N PRO A 127 -4.61 5.12 8.75
CA PRO A 127 -3.62 4.12 9.11
C PRO A 127 -2.27 4.80 9.41
N GLN A 128 -1.52 4.25 10.35
CA GLN A 128 -0.13 4.67 10.62
C GLN A 128 0.83 4.19 9.52
N VAL A 129 0.56 3.01 8.98
CA VAL A 129 1.37 2.38 7.93
C VAL A 129 0.47 2.02 6.76
N LEU A 130 0.91 2.36 5.55
CA LEU A 130 0.23 1.97 4.31
C LEU A 130 1.13 1.01 3.51
N LEU A 131 0.63 -0.20 3.30
CA LEU A 131 1.29 -1.24 2.52
C LEU A 131 0.77 -1.20 1.08
N LEU A 132 1.65 -1.06 0.10
CA LEU A 132 1.33 -0.99 -1.32
C LEU A 132 2.01 -2.15 -2.06
N ASP A 133 1.23 -3.11 -2.54
CA ASP A 133 1.74 -4.25 -3.31
C ASP A 133 1.63 -3.94 -4.81
N GLU A 134 2.73 -3.53 -5.43
CA GLU A 134 2.83 -3.17 -6.86
C GLU A 134 1.72 -2.21 -7.36
N PRO A 135 1.50 -1.06 -6.71
CA PRO A 135 0.28 -0.25 -6.89
C PRO A 135 0.09 0.35 -8.28
N ALA A 136 1.11 0.36 -9.11
CA ALA A 136 1.08 0.95 -10.45
C ALA A 136 1.40 -0.04 -11.59
N SER A 137 1.64 -1.33 -11.30
CA SER A 137 2.17 -2.30 -12.27
C SER A 137 1.25 -2.60 -13.45
N SER A 138 -0.04 -2.34 -13.32
CA SER A 138 -1.06 -2.59 -14.37
C SER A 138 -1.68 -1.31 -14.92
N LEU A 139 -1.10 -0.15 -14.61
CA LEU A 139 -1.63 1.14 -15.02
C LEU A 139 -0.90 1.70 -16.26
N ASP A 140 -1.60 2.58 -16.98
CA ASP A 140 -0.99 3.39 -18.03
C ASP A 140 0.04 4.39 -17.45
N PRO A 141 0.95 4.95 -18.27
CA PRO A 141 2.00 5.84 -17.78
C PRO A 141 1.49 7.07 -17.04
N THR A 142 0.38 7.66 -17.48
CA THR A 142 -0.21 8.84 -16.84
C THR A 142 -0.76 8.50 -15.45
N SER A 143 -1.48 7.39 -15.35
CA SER A 143 -2.01 6.89 -14.08
C SER A 143 -0.88 6.46 -13.13
N THR A 144 0.19 5.86 -13.67
CA THR A 144 1.39 5.49 -12.89
C THR A 144 2.02 6.73 -12.27
N PHE A 145 2.22 7.79 -13.07
CA PHE A 145 2.77 9.06 -12.59
C PHE A 145 1.93 9.65 -11.45
N ARG A 146 0.61 9.68 -11.60
CA ARG A 146 -0.31 10.15 -10.54
C ARG A 146 -0.21 9.35 -9.24
N ILE A 147 -0.01 8.02 -9.34
CA ILE A 147 0.21 7.18 -8.15
C ILE A 147 1.57 7.50 -7.48
N GLU A 148 2.60 7.76 -8.27
CA GLU A 148 3.92 8.14 -7.73
C GLU A 148 3.88 9.50 -7.02
N GLU A 149 3.21 10.50 -7.62
CA GLU A 149 2.97 11.81 -6.98
C GLU A 149 2.20 11.63 -5.66
N LEU A 150 1.13 10.84 -5.67
CA LEU A 150 0.34 10.53 -4.49
C LEU A 150 1.19 9.87 -3.38
N ILE A 151 2.04 8.91 -3.72
CA ILE A 151 2.96 8.27 -2.76
C ILE A 151 3.92 9.31 -2.16
N TYR A 152 4.44 10.21 -2.99
CA TYR A 152 5.36 11.25 -2.55
C TYR A 152 4.70 12.23 -1.57
N GLU A 153 3.44 12.58 -1.76
CA GLU A 153 2.66 13.39 -0.83
C GLU A 153 2.34 12.64 0.46
N LEU A 154 1.86 11.41 0.35
CA LEU A 154 1.44 10.60 1.50
C LEU A 154 2.60 10.24 2.44
N LYS A 155 3.82 10.06 1.93
CA LYS A 155 4.98 9.74 2.76
C LYS A 155 5.37 10.83 3.75
N GLN A 156 4.86 12.06 3.59
CA GLN A 156 5.07 13.15 4.54
C GLN A 156 4.32 12.95 5.86
N SER A 157 3.25 12.16 5.85
CA SER A 157 2.36 11.95 7.00
C SER A 157 2.18 10.49 7.38
N HIS A 158 2.57 9.55 6.51
CA HIS A 158 2.39 8.12 6.71
C HIS A 158 3.71 7.36 6.50
N THR A 159 3.89 6.28 7.22
CA THR A 159 4.91 5.29 6.86
C THR A 159 4.40 4.46 5.70
N ILE A 160 5.09 4.49 4.56
CA ILE A 160 4.71 3.73 3.37
C ILE A 160 5.71 2.62 3.12
N ILE A 161 5.21 1.41 2.92
CA ILE A 161 6.02 0.27 2.48
C ILE A 161 5.47 -0.18 1.14
N ILE A 162 6.29 -0.03 0.09
CA ILE A 162 5.92 -0.38 -1.28
C ILE A 162 6.71 -1.59 -1.76
N VAL A 163 6.02 -2.53 -2.37
CA VAL A 163 6.63 -3.58 -3.18
C VAL A 163 6.50 -3.20 -4.65
N THR A 164 7.61 -3.20 -5.36
CA THR A 164 7.63 -2.99 -6.81
C THR A 164 8.72 -3.83 -7.46
N HIS A 165 8.52 -4.19 -8.72
CA HIS A 165 9.57 -4.75 -9.58
C HIS A 165 10.17 -3.68 -10.51
N ASN A 166 9.64 -2.45 -10.48
CA ASN A 166 10.14 -1.32 -11.25
C ASN A 166 11.18 -0.53 -10.44
N MET A 167 12.44 -0.71 -10.78
CA MET A 167 13.58 -0.04 -10.13
C MET A 167 13.50 1.48 -10.23
N GLN A 168 13.06 2.00 -11.38
CA GLN A 168 12.93 3.44 -11.58
C GLN A 168 11.86 4.04 -10.66
N GLN A 169 10.76 3.32 -10.45
CA GLN A 169 9.75 3.72 -9.47
C GLN A 169 10.33 3.73 -8.06
N ALA A 170 11.01 2.65 -7.63
CA ALA A 170 11.66 2.60 -6.32
C ALA A 170 12.63 3.78 -6.12
N ALA A 171 13.47 4.06 -7.12
CA ALA A 171 14.43 5.18 -7.07
C ALA A 171 13.76 6.55 -6.93
N ARG A 172 12.56 6.75 -7.50
CA ARG A 172 11.86 8.05 -7.45
C ARG A 172 11.08 8.28 -6.16
N VAL A 173 10.46 7.24 -5.60
CA VAL A 173 9.46 7.44 -4.52
C VAL A 173 9.96 7.09 -3.13
N SER A 174 10.98 6.23 -3.00
CA SER A 174 11.41 5.71 -1.69
C SER A 174 12.61 6.44 -1.10
N ASP A 175 12.66 6.53 0.22
CA ASP A 175 13.80 7.04 0.97
C ASP A 175 14.81 5.93 1.26
N CYS A 176 14.30 4.71 1.55
CA CYS A 176 15.11 3.52 1.76
C CYS A 176 14.64 2.40 0.83
N THR A 177 15.57 1.57 0.37
CA THR A 177 15.30 0.44 -0.52
C THR A 177 15.84 -0.86 0.07
N ALA A 178 15.01 -1.90 0.03
CA ALA A 178 15.35 -3.27 0.36
C ALA A 178 15.40 -4.11 -0.92
N PHE A 179 16.56 -4.64 -1.27
CA PHE A 179 16.68 -5.59 -2.37
C PHE A 179 16.51 -7.02 -1.84
N MET A 180 15.53 -7.72 -2.41
CA MET A 180 15.21 -9.11 -2.05
C MET A 180 15.38 -10.03 -3.25
N HIS A 181 16.08 -11.14 -3.02
CA HIS A 181 16.24 -12.22 -4.00
C HIS A 181 16.10 -13.58 -3.34
N GLY A 182 15.45 -14.55 -4.02
CA GLY A 182 15.31 -15.92 -3.51
C GLY A 182 14.71 -16.06 -2.11
N GLY A 183 13.87 -15.13 -1.68
CA GLY A 183 13.28 -15.11 -0.33
C GLY A 183 14.18 -14.50 0.74
N GLN A 184 15.34 -13.98 0.38
CA GLN A 184 16.29 -13.38 1.30
C GLN A 184 16.40 -11.87 1.09
N LEU A 185 16.64 -11.13 2.16
CA LEU A 185 17.05 -9.73 2.10
C LEU A 185 18.55 -9.70 1.77
N VAL A 186 18.88 -9.25 0.55
CA VAL A 186 20.26 -9.17 0.08
C VAL A 186 20.93 -7.88 0.57
N GLU A 187 20.23 -6.76 0.42
CA GLU A 187 20.76 -5.45 0.80
C GLU A 187 19.63 -4.50 1.22
N PHE A 188 19.91 -3.62 2.19
CA PHE A 188 19.00 -2.59 2.65
C PHE A 188 19.78 -1.30 2.94
N GLY A 189 19.28 -0.17 2.50
CA GLY A 189 19.92 1.13 2.77
C GLY A 189 19.16 2.29 2.17
N GLN A 190 19.79 3.47 2.23
CA GLN A 190 19.28 4.67 1.56
C GLN A 190 19.15 4.40 0.06
N THR A 191 18.04 4.82 -0.52
CA THR A 191 17.72 4.55 -1.93
C THR A 191 18.83 5.04 -2.87
N GLU A 192 19.33 6.27 -2.66
CA GLU A 192 20.43 6.82 -3.45
C GLU A 192 21.65 5.91 -3.42
N THR A 193 22.05 5.44 -2.23
CA THR A 193 23.22 4.55 -2.07
C THR A 193 23.01 3.21 -2.78
N ILE A 194 21.84 2.59 -2.58
CA ILE A 194 21.51 1.29 -3.20
C ILE A 194 21.59 1.39 -4.73
N PHE A 195 21.12 2.49 -5.33
CA PHE A 195 21.07 2.63 -6.79
C PHE A 195 22.36 3.18 -7.42
N THR A 196 23.27 3.82 -6.63
CA THR A 196 24.51 4.39 -7.17
C THR A 196 25.77 3.61 -6.77
N PHE A 197 25.83 3.16 -5.53
CA PHE A 197 26.98 2.48 -4.94
C PHE A 197 26.55 1.29 -4.06
N PRO A 198 25.90 0.27 -4.62
CA PRO A 198 25.49 -0.91 -3.85
C PRO A 198 26.71 -1.63 -3.28
N SER A 199 26.60 -2.15 -2.07
CA SER A 199 27.68 -2.88 -1.39
C SER A 199 27.73 -4.34 -1.80
N LYS A 200 26.64 -4.84 -2.39
CA LYS A 200 26.50 -6.24 -2.82
C LYS A 200 26.55 -6.34 -4.34
N ARG A 201 27.40 -7.26 -4.83
CA ARG A 201 27.49 -7.54 -6.26
C ARG A 201 26.15 -7.99 -6.88
N GLU A 202 25.37 -8.78 -6.14
CA GLU A 202 24.05 -9.22 -6.58
C GLU A 202 23.10 -8.03 -6.81
N THR A 203 23.17 -6.99 -5.95
CA THR A 203 22.39 -5.74 -6.11
C THR A 203 22.87 -4.99 -7.34
N GLU A 204 24.20 -4.86 -7.55
CA GLU A 204 24.78 -4.20 -8.71
C GLU A 204 24.38 -4.91 -10.02
N ASP A 205 24.50 -6.24 -10.06
CA ASP A 205 24.13 -7.04 -11.24
C ASP A 205 22.64 -6.88 -11.57
N TYR A 206 21.77 -6.82 -10.55
CA TYR A 206 20.34 -6.59 -10.76
C TYR A 206 20.05 -5.20 -11.33
N ILE A 207 20.65 -4.14 -10.74
CA ILE A 207 20.42 -2.74 -11.15
C ILE A 207 20.95 -2.50 -12.57
N THR A 208 22.09 -3.12 -12.92
CA THR A 208 22.72 -2.98 -14.26
C THR A 208 22.13 -3.91 -15.31
N GLY A 209 21.13 -4.73 -14.95
CA GLY A 209 20.51 -5.66 -15.88
C GLY A 209 21.39 -6.88 -16.26
N ARG A 210 22.45 -7.14 -15.50
CA ARG A 210 23.34 -8.29 -15.69
C ARG A 210 22.84 -9.56 -14.99
N TYR A 211 21.69 -9.45 -14.35
CA TYR A 211 21.03 -10.56 -13.68
C TYR A 211 20.30 -11.40 -14.74
N GLY A 212 20.87 -12.54 -15.12
CA GLY A 212 20.34 -13.51 -16.06
C GLY A 212 20.45 -14.91 -15.50
#